data_67162c7820137ca8380d5fbf251354b5
#
_entry.id   67162c7820137ca8380d5fbf251354b5
#
_cell.length_a   1.000
_cell.length_b   1.000
_cell.length_c   1.000
_cell.angle_alpha   90.00
_cell.angle_beta   90.00
_cell.angle_gamma   90.00
#
_symmetry.space_group_name_H-M   'P 1'
#
loop_
_entity.id
_entity.type
_entity.pdbx_description
1 polymer ?
#
loop_
_entity_poly.entity_id
_entity_poly.type
_entity_poly.pdbx_seq_one_letter_code
_entity_poly.pdbx_strand_id
1 'polypeptide(L)'
;MRTVKVSSGRVEEYENGSLRRTFGSNIVSAATDGQTTVAVTSSGRVEEYVNGSLRRTYGSNARSAQVSGDTVAVQTANGRTEEYVNGSLRRTY
;
A
#
# COMPACT_ATOMS: atom_id res chain seq x y z
N MET A 1 -1.75 3.30 18.09
CA MET A 1 -1.15 3.68 16.80
C MET A 1 -0.96 2.44 15.94
N ARG A 2 -1.44 2.50 14.72
CA ARG A 2 -1.34 1.37 13.80
C ARG A 2 -0.10 1.50 12.93
N THR A 3 0.65 0.41 12.81
CA THR A 3 1.81 0.34 11.94
C THR A 3 1.75 -0.94 11.11
N VAL A 4 2.52 -0.97 10.03
CA VAL A 4 2.60 -2.17 9.20
C VAL A 4 4.05 -2.43 8.86
N LYS A 5 4.35 -3.70 8.60
CA LYS A 5 5.63 -4.09 8.02
C LYS A 5 5.42 -5.29 7.11
N VAL A 6 6.39 -5.51 6.22
CA VAL A 6 6.36 -6.65 5.31
C VAL A 6 7.25 -7.74 5.86
N SER A 7 6.73 -8.95 5.92
CA SER A 7 7.47 -10.11 6.37
C SER A 7 7.09 -11.30 5.50
N SER A 8 8.07 -11.92 4.85
CA SER A 8 7.88 -13.08 4.00
C SER A 8 6.80 -12.88 2.94
N GLY A 9 6.77 -11.68 2.33
CA GLY A 9 5.81 -11.36 1.28
C GLY A 9 4.40 -11.06 1.78
N ARG A 10 4.20 -10.92 3.09
CA ARG A 10 2.90 -10.60 3.67
C ARG A 10 2.98 -9.28 4.42
N VAL A 11 1.83 -8.63 4.55
CA VAL A 11 1.72 -7.42 5.38
C VAL A 11 1.33 -7.85 6.79
N GLU A 12 2.10 -7.41 7.77
CA GLU A 12 1.77 -7.59 9.18
C GLU A 12 1.31 -6.26 9.74
N GLU A 13 0.10 -6.23 10.24
CA GLU A 13 -0.49 -5.01 10.81
C GLU A 13 -0.45 -5.10 12.32
N TYR A 14 0.11 -4.05 12.93
CA TYR A 14 0.28 -3.98 14.38
C TYR A 14 -0.53 -2.82 14.94
N GLU A 15 -1.05 -3.02 16.14
CA GLU A 15 -1.71 -1.96 16.90
C GLU A 15 -0.96 -1.82 18.22
N ASN A 16 -0.36 -0.64 18.42
CA ASN A 16 0.42 -0.37 19.64
C ASN A 16 1.47 -1.46 19.91
N GLY A 17 2.09 -1.96 18.84
CA GLY A 17 3.14 -2.96 18.95
C GLY A 17 2.67 -4.40 19.03
N SER A 18 1.37 -4.65 19.00
CA SER A 18 0.81 -6.00 19.02
C SER A 18 0.29 -6.39 17.66
N LEU A 19 0.64 -7.58 17.19
CA LEU A 19 0.20 -8.07 15.88
C LEU A 19 -1.32 -8.26 15.88
N ARG A 20 -1.98 -7.61 14.94
CA ARG A 20 -3.44 -7.73 14.79
C ARG A 20 -3.85 -8.69 13.70
N ARG A 21 -3.22 -8.59 12.55
CA ARG A 21 -3.58 -9.42 11.41
C ARG A 21 -2.45 -9.45 10.39
N THR A 22 -2.50 -10.46 9.55
CA THR A 22 -1.56 -10.64 8.46
C THR A 22 -2.36 -10.85 7.19
N PHE A 23 -1.97 -10.18 6.10
CA PHE A 23 -2.71 -10.30 4.84
C PHE A 23 -1.80 -10.02 3.64
N GLY A 24 -2.35 -10.20 2.45
CA GLY A 24 -1.62 -9.98 1.21
C GLY A 24 -0.72 -11.16 0.86
N SER A 25 -0.15 -11.11 -0.34
CA SER A 25 0.83 -12.10 -0.78
C SER A 25 1.70 -11.45 -1.85
N ASN A 26 2.95 -11.90 -1.92
CA ASN A 26 3.95 -11.36 -2.85
C ASN A 26 4.12 -9.85 -2.66
N ILE A 27 4.05 -9.38 -1.43
CA ILE A 27 4.17 -7.97 -1.10
C ILE A 27 5.63 -7.62 -0.91
N VAL A 28 6.06 -6.49 -1.48
CA VAL A 28 7.44 -6.01 -1.35
C VAL A 28 7.53 -4.75 -0.50
N SER A 29 6.46 -3.97 -0.40
CA SER A 29 6.45 -2.81 0.50
C SER A 29 5.03 -2.50 0.92
N ALA A 30 4.89 -1.76 2.03
CA ALA A 30 3.58 -1.39 2.53
C ALA A 30 3.69 -0.12 3.38
N ALA A 31 2.58 0.60 3.47
CA ALA A 31 2.47 1.80 4.29
C ALA A 31 1.03 1.96 4.75
N THR A 32 0.84 2.68 5.85
CA THR A 32 -0.51 2.89 6.39
C THR A 32 -0.62 4.31 6.94
N ASP A 33 -1.83 4.87 6.88
CA ASP A 33 -2.13 6.14 7.56
C ASP A 33 -2.93 5.90 8.84
N GLY A 34 -3.04 4.65 9.27
CA GLY A 34 -3.81 4.28 10.45
C GLY A 34 -5.16 3.68 10.11
N GLN A 35 -5.69 3.95 8.94
CA GLN A 35 -6.99 3.47 8.50
C GLN A 35 -6.89 2.64 7.23
N THR A 36 -6.18 3.16 6.25
CA THR A 36 -5.96 2.50 4.97
C THR A 36 -4.52 2.02 4.89
N THR A 37 -4.32 0.81 4.40
CA THR A 37 -3.00 0.27 4.13
C THR A 37 -2.84 0.09 2.64
N VAL A 38 -1.72 0.57 2.10
CA VAL A 38 -1.38 0.32 0.70
C VAL A 38 -0.17 -0.60 0.66
N ALA A 39 -0.22 -1.56 -0.24
CA ALA A 39 0.84 -2.55 -0.39
C ALA A 39 1.22 -2.64 -1.85
N VAL A 40 2.52 -2.78 -2.13
CA VAL A 40 3.01 -2.94 -3.49
C VAL A 40 3.43 -4.38 -3.66
N THR A 41 2.93 -5.00 -4.74
CA THR A 41 3.23 -6.40 -5.05
C THR A 41 4.51 -6.51 -5.86
N SER A 42 5.07 -7.72 -5.91
CA SER A 42 6.26 -7.97 -6.71
C SER A 42 6.02 -7.80 -8.20
N SER A 43 4.75 -7.81 -8.62
CA SER A 43 4.40 -7.54 -10.02
C SER A 43 4.20 -6.06 -10.31
N GLY A 44 4.42 -5.19 -9.33
CA GLY A 44 4.35 -3.74 -9.55
C GLY A 44 2.96 -3.15 -9.42
N ARG A 45 2.02 -3.82 -8.76
CA ARG A 45 0.66 -3.32 -8.55
C ARG A 45 0.52 -2.79 -7.13
N VAL A 46 -0.42 -1.87 -6.96
CA VAL A 46 -0.76 -1.32 -5.64
C VAL A 46 -2.08 -1.94 -5.20
N GLU A 47 -2.10 -2.46 -3.98
CA GLU A 47 -3.31 -3.02 -3.37
C GLU A 47 -3.67 -2.18 -2.17
N GLU A 48 -4.93 -1.74 -2.10
CA GLU A 48 -5.45 -0.98 -0.95
C GLU A 48 -6.28 -1.89 -0.07
N TYR A 49 -6.00 -1.85 1.22
CA TYR A 49 -6.70 -2.65 2.22
C TYR A 49 -7.28 -1.76 3.31
N VAL A 50 -8.45 -2.12 3.79
CA VAL A 50 -9.03 -1.51 4.98
C VAL A 50 -9.41 -2.63 5.93
N ASN A 51 -8.85 -2.61 7.14
CA ASN A 51 -9.07 -3.65 8.14
C ASN A 51 -8.77 -5.04 7.60
N GLY A 52 -7.72 -5.15 6.78
CA GLY A 52 -7.28 -6.41 6.22
C GLY A 52 -8.08 -6.89 5.01
N SER A 53 -9.06 -6.14 4.56
CA SER A 53 -9.86 -6.48 3.39
C SER A 53 -9.40 -5.71 2.18
N LEU A 54 -9.15 -6.40 1.08
CA LEU A 54 -8.73 -5.77 -0.17
C LEU A 54 -9.88 -4.95 -0.75
N ARG A 55 -9.61 -3.67 -0.99
CA ARG A 55 -10.59 -2.76 -1.57
C ARG A 55 -10.45 -2.58 -3.06
N ARG A 56 -9.23 -2.38 -3.52
CA ARG A 56 -8.97 -2.16 -4.94
C ARG A 56 -7.51 -2.42 -5.26
N THR A 57 -7.25 -2.64 -6.53
CA THR A 57 -5.90 -2.87 -7.05
C THR A 57 -5.73 -1.99 -8.27
N TYR A 58 -4.58 -1.31 -8.36
CA TYR A 58 -4.31 -0.43 -9.50
C TYR A 58 -2.81 -0.21 -9.65
N GLY A 59 -2.46 0.60 -10.65
CA GLY A 59 -1.07 0.98 -10.89
C GLY A 59 -0.30 -0.05 -11.67
N SER A 60 0.89 0.32 -12.09
CA SER A 60 1.83 -0.57 -12.76
C SER A 60 3.24 -0.05 -12.54
N ASN A 61 4.21 -0.95 -12.56
CA ASN A 61 5.61 -0.61 -12.33
C ASN A 61 5.83 0.10 -11.00
N ALA A 62 4.97 -0.15 -10.01
CA ALA A 62 5.09 0.48 -8.70
C ALA A 62 6.22 -0.14 -7.91
N ARG A 63 6.96 0.67 -7.16
CA ARG A 63 8.02 0.22 -6.26
C ARG A 63 7.64 0.45 -4.81
N SER A 64 7.03 1.59 -4.51
CA SER A 64 6.60 1.92 -3.17
C SER A 64 5.39 2.83 -3.25
N ALA A 65 4.68 2.96 -2.14
CA ALA A 65 3.50 3.80 -2.08
C ALA A 65 3.35 4.36 -0.68
N GLN A 66 2.72 5.52 -0.59
CA GLN A 66 2.37 6.16 0.67
C GLN A 66 0.91 6.55 0.60
N VAL A 67 0.26 6.59 1.75
CA VAL A 67 -1.16 6.93 1.80
C VAL A 67 -1.41 7.97 2.88
N SER A 68 -2.28 8.91 2.55
CA SER A 68 -2.72 9.92 3.50
C SER A 68 -4.16 10.28 3.13
N GLY A 69 -5.10 9.87 3.99
CA GLY A 69 -6.51 10.09 3.71
C GLY A 69 -6.96 9.31 2.48
N ASP A 70 -7.46 10.01 1.47
CA ASP A 70 -7.92 9.37 0.24
C ASP A 70 -6.89 9.44 -0.89
N THR A 71 -5.69 9.95 -0.61
CA THR A 71 -4.65 10.12 -1.63
C THR A 71 -3.54 9.10 -1.43
N VAL A 72 -3.15 8.46 -2.51
CA VAL A 72 -2.04 7.50 -2.53
C VAL A 72 -0.99 8.01 -3.50
N ALA A 73 0.24 8.15 -3.03
CA ALA A 73 1.37 8.56 -3.87
C ALA A 73 2.21 7.32 -4.13
N VAL A 74 2.38 6.98 -5.40
CA VAL A 74 3.08 5.77 -5.83
C VAL A 74 4.38 6.17 -6.50
N GLN A 75 5.50 5.63 -6.02
CA GLN A 75 6.79 5.78 -6.68
C GLN A 75 6.95 4.64 -7.67
N THR A 76 7.20 4.99 -8.94
CA THR A 76 7.35 3.98 -10.00
C THR A 76 8.81 3.63 -10.23
N ALA A 77 9.03 2.50 -10.90
CA ALA A 77 10.37 2.01 -11.19
C ALA A 77 11.16 2.95 -12.08
N ASN A 78 10.48 3.77 -12.90
CA ASN A 78 11.14 4.71 -13.78
C ASN A 78 11.32 6.10 -13.15
N GLY A 79 11.14 6.21 -11.82
CA GLY A 79 11.46 7.44 -11.10
C GLY A 79 10.35 8.48 -11.09
N ARG A 80 9.13 8.11 -11.46
CA ARG A 80 8.00 9.02 -11.46
C ARG A 80 7.16 8.83 -10.21
N THR A 81 6.37 9.85 -9.88
CA THR A 81 5.38 9.76 -8.80
C THR A 81 4.00 9.88 -9.43
N GLU A 82 3.13 8.94 -9.06
CA GLU A 82 1.73 8.93 -9.52
C GLU A 82 0.83 9.12 -8.32
N GLU A 83 -0.07 10.10 -8.39
CA GLU A 83 -1.03 10.34 -7.31
C GLU A 83 -2.38 9.80 -7.72
N TYR A 84 -2.96 8.98 -6.86
CA TYR A 84 -4.27 8.37 -7.07
C TYR A 84 -5.22 8.82 -5.97
N VAL A 85 -6.47 9.06 -6.34
CA VAL A 85 -7.54 9.31 -5.39
C VAL A 85 -8.64 8.31 -5.68
N ASN A 86 -8.96 7.48 -4.68
CA ASN A 86 -9.96 6.42 -4.82
C ASN A 86 -9.68 5.52 -6.02
N GLY A 87 -8.40 5.23 -6.26
CA GLY A 87 -7.99 4.35 -7.35
C GLY A 87 -7.90 5.00 -8.72
N SER A 88 -8.16 6.30 -8.82
CA SER A 88 -8.09 7.02 -10.09
C SER A 88 -6.85 7.87 -10.14
N LEU A 89 -6.08 7.75 -11.21
CA LEU A 89 -4.87 8.54 -11.38
C LEU A 89 -5.22 10.00 -11.57
N ARG A 90 -4.66 10.87 -10.73
CA ARG A 90 -4.90 12.31 -10.76
C ARG A 90 -3.79 13.06 -11.46
N ARG A 91 -2.55 12.73 -11.19
CA ARG A 91 -1.41 13.40 -11.80
C ARG A 91 -0.17 12.53 -11.71
N THR A 92 0.78 12.81 -12.60
CA THR A 92 2.07 12.14 -12.63
C THR A 92 3.15 13.22 -12.71
N TYR A 93 4.19 13.08 -11.91
CA TYR A 93 5.29 14.02 -11.94
C TYR A 93 6.63 13.39 -11.55
#